data_a25f37ccbdafb0d5f82802cbee1df5dc
#
_entry.id   a25f37ccbdafb0d5f82802cbee1df5dc
#
_cell.length_a   1.000
_cell.length_b   1.000
_cell.length_c   1.000
_cell.angle_alpha   90.00
_cell.angle_beta   90.00
_cell.angle_gamma   90.00
#
_symmetry.space_group_name_H-M   'P 1'
#
loop_
_entity.id
_entity.type
_entity.pdbx_description
1 polymer ?
#
loop_
_entity_poly.entity_id
_entity_poly.type
_entity_poly.pdbx_seq_one_letter_code
_entity_poly.pdbx_strand_id
1 'polypeptide(L)'
;MLRTVSNLIAATVLISALSACAEMPKYNPQIVASPDKATMMLAEAADRASVSIETLAAVEQSRSPGIAVAPIGDAPAELRRAMTVNWVGPVEPIGKTLADRAGYGFTVVGDPPPVPVVVSLDVENTPVIDILRNVGLQLGTRADLKVDGARRIVEIHYAPVTGIGG
;
A
#
# COMPACT_ATOMS: atom_id res chain seq x y z
N MET A 1 16.95 24.41 79.70
CA MET A 1 15.69 25.00 79.25
C MET A 1 15.82 25.72 77.90
N LEU A 2 16.96 26.31 77.56
CA LEU A 2 17.13 27.07 76.29
C LEU A 2 17.15 26.15 75.05
N ARG A 3 17.64 24.96 75.12
CA ARG A 3 17.74 24.00 73.98
C ARG A 3 16.35 23.41 73.57
N THR A 4 15.44 23.25 74.52
CA THR A 4 14.11 22.71 74.22
C THR A 4 13.21 23.73 73.51
N VAL A 5 13.37 25.03 73.84
CA VAL A 5 12.63 26.10 73.20
C VAL A 5 13.10 26.31 71.75
N SER A 6 14.41 26.22 71.52
CA SER A 6 15.01 26.33 70.17
C SER A 6 14.50 25.21 69.24
N ASN A 7 14.40 23.98 69.71
CA ASN A 7 13.87 22.85 68.91
C ASN A 7 12.39 22.94 68.63
N LEU A 8 11.62 23.54 69.52
CA LEU A 8 10.17 23.76 69.35
C LEU A 8 9.90 24.84 68.26
N ILE A 9 10.72 25.89 68.24
CA ILE A 9 10.62 26.95 67.23
C ILE A 9 11.03 26.46 65.84
N ALA A 10 12.06 25.61 65.75
CA ALA A 10 12.49 25.01 64.52
C ALA A 10 11.43 24.03 63.91
N ALA A 11 10.73 23.26 64.77
CA ALA A 11 9.67 22.36 64.34
C ALA A 11 8.41 23.12 63.80
N THR A 12 8.06 24.22 64.41
CA THR A 12 6.90 25.03 63.98
C THR A 12 7.14 25.74 62.64
N VAL A 13 8.36 26.18 62.35
CA VAL A 13 8.72 26.80 61.08
C VAL A 13 8.74 25.76 59.92
N LEU A 14 9.09 24.51 60.19
CA LEU A 14 9.08 23.44 59.22
C LEU A 14 7.67 23.01 58.80
N ILE A 15 6.69 23.09 59.72
CA ILE A 15 5.29 22.68 59.44
C ILE A 15 4.53 23.77 58.63
N SER A 16 4.92 25.01 58.76
CA SER A 16 4.29 26.12 57.98
C SER A 16 4.74 26.18 56.50
N ALA A 17 5.85 25.52 56.14
CA ALA A 17 6.34 25.49 54.76
C ALA A 17 5.63 24.42 53.87
N LEU A 18 4.87 23.51 54.47
CA LEU A 18 4.17 22.44 53.68
C LEU A 18 2.73 22.81 53.26
N SER A 19 2.22 23.98 53.66
CA SER A 19 0.84 24.38 53.34
C SER A 19 0.72 25.17 52.01
N ALA A 20 1.79 25.41 51.31
CA ALA A 20 1.79 26.29 50.11
C ALA A 20 1.55 25.55 48.76
N CYS A 21 1.24 24.25 48.78
CA CYS A 21 1.07 23.47 47.53
C CYS A 21 -0.33 22.90 47.37
N ALA A 22 -1.39 23.49 47.89
CA ALA A 22 -2.73 22.95 47.75
C ALA A 22 -3.72 23.96 47.09
N GLU A 23 -3.27 24.68 46.08
CA GLU A 23 -4.21 25.26 45.12
C GLU A 23 -4.16 24.46 43.84
N MET A 24 -4.88 23.33 43.85
CA MET A 24 -5.29 22.70 42.59
C MET A 24 -6.17 23.71 41.84
N PRO A 25 -5.81 24.09 40.60
CA PRO A 25 -6.71 24.89 39.78
C PRO A 25 -8.03 24.12 39.69
N LYS A 26 -9.11 24.77 40.16
CA LYS A 26 -10.45 24.22 40.01
C LYS A 26 -10.66 23.98 38.54
N TYR A 27 -10.66 22.70 38.13
CA TYR A 27 -11.04 22.30 36.79
C TYR A 27 -12.45 22.80 36.54
N ASN A 28 -12.55 23.85 35.73
CA ASN A 28 -13.84 24.40 35.30
C ASN A 28 -14.27 23.57 34.07
N PRO A 29 -15.25 22.66 34.18
CA PRO A 29 -15.68 21.83 33.08
C PRO A 29 -16.41 22.62 31.97
N GLN A 30 -16.50 23.91 32.07
CA GLN A 30 -17.13 24.76 31.06
C GLN A 30 -16.18 25.48 30.13
N ILE A 31 -14.88 25.21 30.17
CA ILE A 31 -14.01 25.56 29.06
C ILE A 31 -14.27 24.48 27.99
N VAL A 32 -15.32 24.67 27.21
CA VAL A 32 -15.37 24.14 25.85
C VAL A 32 -14.17 24.79 25.18
N ALA A 33 -13.07 24.05 25.07
CA ALA A 33 -11.90 24.53 24.35
C ALA A 33 -12.40 24.89 22.94
N SER A 34 -12.49 26.17 22.64
CA SER A 34 -12.63 26.59 21.25
C SER A 34 -11.55 25.86 20.49
N PRO A 35 -11.86 25.18 19.38
CA PRO A 35 -10.85 24.48 18.62
C PRO A 35 -9.71 25.46 18.39
N ASP A 36 -8.55 25.10 18.89
CA ASP A 36 -7.36 25.94 18.82
C ASP A 36 -7.17 26.32 17.35
N LYS A 37 -6.86 27.59 17.09
CA LYS A 37 -6.68 28.10 15.72
C LYS A 37 -5.75 27.19 14.91
N ALA A 38 -4.78 26.56 15.56
CA ALA A 38 -3.89 25.58 14.96
C ALA A 38 -4.63 24.33 14.47
N THR A 39 -5.57 23.78 15.25
CA THR A 39 -6.37 22.62 14.86
C THR A 39 -7.32 22.93 13.72
N MET A 40 -7.88 24.13 13.67
CA MET A 40 -8.71 24.60 12.55
C MET A 40 -7.89 24.74 11.27
N MET A 41 -6.69 25.33 11.35
CA MET A 41 -5.79 25.47 10.19
C MET A 41 -5.31 24.09 9.69
N LEU A 42 -5.08 23.15 10.60
CA LEU A 42 -4.69 21.79 10.24
C LEU A 42 -5.85 21.04 9.53
N ALA A 43 -7.07 21.17 10.03
CA ALA A 43 -8.25 20.58 9.37
C ALA A 43 -8.45 21.18 7.97
N GLU A 44 -8.35 22.49 7.82
CA GLU A 44 -8.46 23.15 6.52
C GLU A 44 -7.34 22.75 5.56
N ALA A 45 -6.11 22.55 6.06
CA ALA A 45 -5.01 22.05 5.25
C ALA A 45 -5.22 20.60 4.80
N ALA A 46 -5.78 19.73 5.68
CA ALA A 46 -6.13 18.36 5.36
C ALA A 46 -7.25 18.29 4.29
N ASP A 47 -8.27 19.13 4.40
CA ASP A 47 -9.35 19.21 3.41
C ASP A 47 -8.82 19.63 2.03
N ARG A 48 -7.95 20.64 1.99
CA ARG A 48 -7.32 21.07 0.72
C ARG A 48 -6.44 19.97 0.12
N ALA A 49 -5.70 19.23 0.95
CA ALA A 49 -4.90 18.09 0.49
C ALA A 49 -5.78 16.99 -0.09
N SER A 50 -6.91 16.66 0.55
CA SER A 50 -7.87 15.65 0.07
C SER A 50 -8.45 16.04 -1.28
N VAL A 51 -8.90 17.28 -1.45
CA VAL A 51 -9.42 17.80 -2.73
C VAL A 51 -8.34 17.78 -3.82
N SER A 52 -7.09 18.08 -3.47
CA SER A 52 -5.98 18.02 -4.44
C SER A 52 -5.70 16.59 -4.90
N ILE A 53 -5.76 15.61 -3.99
CA ILE A 53 -5.57 14.18 -4.30
C ILE A 53 -6.72 13.68 -5.18
N GLU A 54 -7.98 14.04 -4.87
CA GLU A 54 -9.14 13.69 -5.69
C GLU A 54 -9.03 14.27 -7.11
N THR A 55 -8.58 15.51 -7.21
CA THR A 55 -8.38 16.17 -8.51
C THR A 55 -7.27 15.46 -9.31
N LEU A 56 -6.16 15.11 -8.67
CA LEU A 56 -5.08 14.34 -9.30
C LEU A 56 -5.56 12.97 -9.76
N ALA A 57 -6.32 12.26 -8.93
CA ALA A 57 -6.90 10.96 -9.27
C ALA A 57 -7.85 11.06 -10.47
N ALA A 58 -8.71 12.09 -10.51
CA ALA A 58 -9.62 12.32 -11.64
C ALA A 58 -8.86 12.66 -12.93
N VAL A 59 -7.79 13.46 -12.85
CA VAL A 59 -6.92 13.78 -14.00
C VAL A 59 -6.20 12.53 -14.48
N GLU A 60 -5.65 11.71 -13.57
CA GLU A 60 -4.96 10.47 -13.93
C GLU A 60 -5.93 9.47 -14.56
N GLN A 61 -7.13 9.34 -14.03
CA GLN A 61 -8.18 8.50 -14.60
C GLN A 61 -8.63 8.98 -16.00
N SER A 62 -8.63 10.29 -16.26
CA SER A 62 -8.94 10.84 -17.58
C SER A 62 -7.78 10.69 -18.58
N ARG A 63 -6.54 10.70 -18.10
CA ARG A 63 -5.32 10.48 -18.91
C ARG A 63 -5.09 9.01 -19.21
N SER A 64 -5.47 8.15 -18.28
CA SER A 64 -5.44 6.69 -18.40
C SER A 64 -6.88 6.19 -18.38
N PRO A 65 -7.70 6.49 -19.43
CA PRO A 65 -8.97 5.82 -19.56
C PRO A 65 -8.62 4.35 -19.57
N GLY A 66 -9.17 3.58 -18.62
CA GLY A 66 -8.94 2.14 -18.56
C GLY A 66 -9.10 1.62 -19.98
N ILE A 67 -7.99 1.24 -20.61
CA ILE A 67 -8.02 0.72 -21.97
C ILE A 67 -8.89 -0.52 -21.83
N ALA A 68 -10.14 -0.41 -22.28
CA ALA A 68 -10.99 -1.56 -22.47
C ALA A 68 -10.31 -2.37 -23.58
N VAL A 69 -9.35 -3.21 -23.15
CA VAL A 69 -8.61 -4.06 -24.07
C VAL A 69 -9.64 -5.03 -24.63
N ALA A 70 -9.96 -4.88 -25.91
CA ALA A 70 -10.91 -5.75 -26.58
C ALA A 70 -10.53 -7.21 -26.32
N PRO A 71 -11.49 -8.08 -26.02
CA PRO A 71 -11.23 -9.51 -25.84
C PRO A 71 -10.45 -10.07 -27.03
N ILE A 72 -9.49 -10.97 -26.80
CA ILE A 72 -8.75 -11.63 -27.87
C ILE A 72 -9.69 -12.67 -28.48
N GLY A 73 -10.39 -12.30 -29.55
CA GLY A 73 -11.37 -13.17 -30.23
C GLY A 73 -10.77 -14.47 -30.77
N ASP A 74 -9.52 -14.43 -31.23
CA ASP A 74 -8.83 -15.54 -31.90
C ASP A 74 -7.98 -16.40 -30.95
N ALA A 75 -8.14 -16.25 -29.63
CA ALA A 75 -7.41 -17.06 -28.67
C ALA A 75 -7.88 -18.55 -28.74
N PRO A 76 -6.96 -19.53 -28.59
CA PRO A 76 -7.30 -20.92 -28.43
C PRO A 76 -8.36 -21.18 -27.36
N ALA A 77 -9.22 -22.18 -27.57
CA ALA A 77 -10.37 -22.44 -26.70
C ALA A 77 -9.97 -22.69 -25.24
N GLU A 78 -8.78 -23.26 -25.00
CA GLU A 78 -8.23 -23.55 -23.70
C GLU A 78 -7.91 -22.25 -22.91
N LEU A 79 -7.44 -21.23 -23.60
CA LEU A 79 -7.11 -19.92 -23.01
C LEU A 79 -8.36 -19.03 -22.79
N ARG A 80 -9.49 -19.37 -23.45
CA ARG A 80 -10.78 -18.69 -23.25
C ARG A 80 -11.54 -19.19 -22.03
N ARG A 81 -11.07 -20.22 -21.35
CA ARG A 81 -11.69 -20.68 -20.11
C ARG A 81 -11.61 -19.60 -19.06
N ALA A 82 -12.74 -19.28 -18.48
CA ALA A 82 -12.82 -18.30 -17.42
C ALA A 82 -12.37 -18.88 -16.08
N MET A 83 -11.72 -18.03 -15.27
CA MET A 83 -11.38 -18.36 -13.90
C MET A 83 -11.47 -17.12 -13.01
N THR A 84 -11.59 -17.36 -11.71
CA THR A 84 -11.52 -16.33 -10.68
C THR A 84 -10.17 -16.43 -9.99
N VAL A 85 -9.47 -15.32 -9.89
CA VAL A 85 -8.14 -15.23 -9.27
C VAL A 85 -8.07 -13.99 -8.40
N ASN A 86 -7.66 -14.21 -7.14
CA ASN A 86 -7.21 -13.15 -6.23
C ASN A 86 -5.76 -13.48 -5.86
N TRP A 87 -4.82 -12.64 -6.29
CA TRP A 87 -3.39 -12.88 -6.10
C TRP A 87 -2.62 -11.57 -5.93
N VAL A 88 -1.76 -11.53 -4.93
CA VAL A 88 -0.73 -10.49 -4.80
C VAL A 88 0.58 -11.19 -4.47
N GLY A 89 1.55 -11.13 -5.37
CA GLY A 89 2.81 -11.82 -5.16
C GLY A 89 3.67 -11.94 -6.41
N PRO A 90 4.75 -12.72 -6.35
CA PRO A 90 5.65 -12.95 -7.49
C PRO A 90 4.90 -13.46 -8.72
N VAL A 91 5.37 -13.04 -9.90
CA VAL A 91 4.72 -13.39 -11.18
C VAL A 91 4.88 -14.85 -11.57
N GLU A 92 6.00 -15.49 -11.23
CA GLU A 92 6.28 -16.88 -11.67
C GLU A 92 5.26 -17.90 -11.15
N PRO A 93 4.92 -17.93 -9.83
CA PRO A 93 3.93 -18.89 -9.33
C PRO A 93 2.56 -18.71 -9.96
N ILE A 94 2.11 -17.47 -10.14
CA ILE A 94 0.81 -17.22 -10.75
C ILE A 94 0.84 -17.49 -12.25
N GLY A 95 1.93 -17.13 -12.94
CA GLY A 95 2.12 -17.46 -14.36
C GLY A 95 2.05 -18.97 -14.61
N LYS A 96 2.70 -19.75 -13.76
CA LYS A 96 2.62 -21.23 -13.79
C LYS A 96 1.20 -21.72 -13.55
N THR A 97 0.50 -21.18 -12.55
CA THR A 97 -0.88 -21.58 -12.26
C THR A 97 -1.82 -21.30 -13.42
N LEU A 98 -1.67 -20.14 -14.07
CA LEU A 98 -2.46 -19.77 -15.24
C LEU A 98 -2.19 -20.67 -16.44
N ALA A 99 -0.91 -20.99 -16.70
CA ALA A 99 -0.50 -21.92 -17.75
C ALA A 99 -1.06 -23.33 -17.50
N ASP A 100 -0.89 -23.87 -16.29
CA ASP A 100 -1.41 -25.19 -15.92
C ASP A 100 -2.94 -25.28 -16.12
N ARG A 101 -3.66 -24.21 -15.77
CA ARG A 101 -5.12 -24.13 -15.96
C ARG A 101 -5.54 -24.20 -17.43
N ALA A 102 -4.73 -23.61 -18.30
CA ALA A 102 -4.94 -23.66 -19.74
C ALA A 102 -4.43 -24.97 -20.39
N GLY A 103 -3.71 -25.81 -19.66
CA GLY A 103 -3.02 -26.98 -20.21
C GLY A 103 -1.80 -26.60 -21.04
N TYR A 104 -1.12 -25.53 -20.64
CA TYR A 104 0.10 -25.01 -21.25
C TYR A 104 1.30 -25.30 -20.37
N GLY A 105 2.47 -25.50 -21.00
CA GLY A 105 3.76 -25.48 -20.29
C GLY A 105 4.10 -24.07 -19.81
N PHE A 106 4.92 -23.99 -18.77
CA PHE A 106 5.43 -22.71 -18.27
C PHE A 106 6.96 -22.73 -18.27
N THR A 107 7.58 -21.66 -18.79
CA THR A 107 9.03 -21.52 -18.87
C THR A 107 9.44 -20.10 -18.51
N VAL A 108 10.56 -19.97 -17.83
CA VAL A 108 11.22 -18.69 -17.53
C VAL A 108 12.49 -18.60 -18.37
N VAL A 109 12.67 -17.49 -19.04
CA VAL A 109 13.82 -17.21 -19.93
C VAL A 109 14.55 -15.96 -19.41
N GLY A 110 15.86 -16.05 -19.31
CA GLY A 110 16.71 -15.01 -18.73
C GLY A 110 16.92 -15.17 -17.23
N ASP A 111 17.77 -14.32 -16.66
CA ASP A 111 18.07 -14.35 -15.23
C ASP A 111 16.98 -13.60 -14.44
N PRO A 112 16.35 -14.23 -13.46
CA PRO A 112 15.39 -13.53 -12.63
C PRO A 112 16.07 -12.39 -11.87
N PRO A 113 15.40 -11.22 -11.76
CA PRO A 113 15.97 -10.09 -11.04
C PRO A 113 16.11 -10.41 -9.54
N PRO A 114 17.09 -9.79 -8.83
CA PRO A 114 17.30 -10.01 -7.40
C PRO A 114 16.07 -9.70 -6.54
N VAL A 115 15.23 -8.77 -7.00
CA VAL A 115 13.94 -8.46 -6.41
C VAL A 115 12.85 -9.05 -7.29
N PRO A 116 12.03 -9.97 -6.79
CA PRO A 116 10.97 -10.58 -7.56
C PRO A 116 10.02 -9.55 -8.16
N VAL A 117 9.56 -9.79 -9.39
CA VAL A 117 8.53 -8.96 -10.02
C VAL A 117 7.18 -9.36 -9.44
N VAL A 118 6.56 -8.44 -8.71
CA VAL A 118 5.26 -8.66 -8.06
C VAL A 118 4.14 -8.16 -8.97
N VAL A 119 3.07 -8.94 -9.05
CA VAL A 119 1.83 -8.59 -9.75
C VAL A 119 0.63 -8.72 -8.81
N SER A 120 -0.41 -7.93 -9.09
CA SER A 120 -1.67 -7.94 -8.35
C SER A 120 -2.81 -8.25 -9.30
N LEU A 121 -3.57 -9.29 -8.98
CA LEU A 121 -4.74 -9.74 -9.74
C LEU A 121 -5.93 -9.84 -8.80
N ASP A 122 -7.02 -9.22 -9.17
CA ASP A 122 -8.32 -9.37 -8.52
C ASP A 122 -9.37 -9.42 -9.64
N VAL A 123 -9.64 -10.62 -10.11
CA VAL A 123 -10.48 -10.85 -11.28
C VAL A 123 -11.44 -11.99 -11.05
N GLU A 124 -12.68 -11.82 -11.51
CA GLU A 124 -13.74 -12.81 -11.42
C GLU A 124 -14.21 -13.21 -12.81
N ASN A 125 -14.40 -14.52 -13.01
CA ASN A 125 -14.97 -15.09 -14.23
C ASN A 125 -14.33 -14.52 -15.52
N THR A 126 -13.00 -14.34 -15.49
CA THR A 126 -12.23 -13.72 -16.57
C THR A 126 -11.47 -14.79 -17.36
N PRO A 127 -11.45 -14.73 -18.71
CA PRO A 127 -10.67 -15.65 -19.54
C PRO A 127 -9.18 -15.63 -19.18
N VAL A 128 -8.55 -16.80 -19.14
CA VAL A 128 -7.11 -16.94 -18.82
C VAL A 128 -6.25 -16.05 -19.71
N ILE A 129 -6.58 -15.92 -20.99
CA ILE A 129 -5.81 -15.07 -21.92
C ILE A 129 -5.84 -13.60 -21.51
N ASP A 130 -6.96 -13.10 -21.01
CA ASP A 130 -7.08 -11.71 -20.57
C ASP A 130 -6.36 -11.49 -19.23
N ILE A 131 -6.34 -12.50 -18.36
CA ILE A 131 -5.55 -12.47 -17.13
C ILE A 131 -4.05 -12.46 -17.47
N LEU A 132 -3.59 -13.32 -18.38
CA LEU A 132 -2.19 -13.33 -18.85
C LEU A 132 -1.79 -11.98 -19.46
N ARG A 133 -2.70 -11.37 -20.25
CA ARG A 133 -2.46 -10.02 -20.78
C ARG A 133 -2.32 -8.98 -19.67
N ASN A 134 -3.17 -9.02 -18.66
CA ASN A 134 -3.09 -8.12 -17.50
C ASN A 134 -1.76 -8.29 -16.78
N VAL A 135 -1.33 -9.54 -16.54
CA VAL A 135 -0.01 -9.84 -16.00
C VAL A 135 1.08 -9.22 -16.86
N GLY A 136 1.06 -9.44 -18.18
CA GLY A 136 2.05 -8.89 -19.11
C GLY A 136 2.14 -7.37 -19.03
N LEU A 137 0.99 -6.67 -18.94
CA LEU A 137 0.97 -5.21 -18.79
C LEU A 137 1.60 -4.74 -17.47
N GLN A 138 1.42 -5.49 -16.38
CA GLN A 138 2.03 -5.17 -15.08
C GLN A 138 3.54 -5.41 -15.04
N LEU A 139 4.08 -6.29 -15.89
CA LEU A 139 5.53 -6.54 -15.97
C LEU A 139 6.27 -5.31 -16.50
N GLY A 140 5.65 -4.53 -17.40
CA GLY A 140 6.25 -3.33 -18.00
C GLY A 140 7.58 -3.63 -18.69
N THR A 141 8.62 -2.87 -18.38
CA THR A 141 9.96 -3.04 -18.97
C THR A 141 10.82 -4.09 -18.27
N ARG A 142 10.33 -4.70 -17.19
CA ARG A 142 11.10 -5.66 -16.36
C ARG A 142 11.10 -7.07 -16.93
N ALA A 143 10.02 -7.43 -17.61
CA ALA A 143 9.88 -8.72 -18.26
C ALA A 143 8.79 -8.66 -19.33
N ASP A 144 8.86 -9.57 -20.30
CA ASP A 144 7.81 -9.81 -21.29
C ASP A 144 7.13 -11.14 -21.01
N LEU A 145 5.81 -11.19 -21.15
CA LEU A 145 5.04 -12.42 -21.11
C LEU A 145 4.61 -12.80 -22.52
N LYS A 146 5.04 -13.97 -22.98
CA LYS A 146 4.71 -14.52 -24.29
C LYS A 146 3.85 -15.77 -24.15
N VAL A 147 2.81 -15.86 -24.99
CA VAL A 147 1.95 -17.02 -25.07
C VAL A 147 2.05 -17.60 -26.47
N ASP A 148 2.62 -18.77 -26.58
CA ASP A 148 2.71 -19.52 -27.84
C ASP A 148 1.58 -20.59 -27.87
N GLY A 149 0.53 -20.29 -28.62
CA GLY A 149 -0.61 -21.19 -28.78
C GLY A 149 -0.27 -22.45 -29.56
N ALA A 150 0.69 -22.41 -30.50
CA ALA A 150 1.07 -23.55 -31.31
C ALA A 150 1.90 -24.56 -30.51
N ARG A 151 2.82 -24.07 -29.71
CA ARG A 151 3.68 -24.88 -28.81
C ARG A 151 3.03 -25.17 -27.46
N ARG A 152 1.91 -24.48 -27.14
CA ARG A 152 1.23 -24.52 -25.84
C ARG A 152 2.17 -24.20 -24.68
N ILE A 153 2.87 -23.09 -24.78
CA ILE A 153 3.82 -22.63 -23.77
C ILE A 153 3.51 -21.17 -23.42
N VAL A 154 3.57 -20.87 -22.11
CA VAL A 154 3.63 -19.52 -21.56
C VAL A 154 5.06 -19.27 -21.12
N GLU A 155 5.67 -18.21 -21.61
CA GLU A 155 7.06 -17.86 -21.32
C GLU A 155 7.12 -16.49 -20.64
N ILE A 156 7.90 -16.37 -19.58
CA ILE A 156 8.30 -15.09 -19.01
C ILE A 156 9.75 -14.83 -19.41
N HIS A 157 10.00 -13.76 -20.16
CA HIS A 157 11.31 -13.33 -20.57
C HIS A 157 11.75 -12.14 -19.71
N TYR A 158 12.67 -12.36 -18.80
CA TYR A 158 13.24 -11.26 -18.02
C TYR A 158 14.14 -10.38 -18.87
N ALA A 159 14.03 -9.07 -18.67
CA ALA A 159 14.94 -8.13 -19.29
C ALA A 159 16.38 -8.38 -18.80
N PRO A 160 17.39 -8.30 -19.66
CA PRO A 160 18.77 -8.44 -19.21
C PRO A 160 19.08 -7.40 -18.15
N VAL A 161 19.64 -7.83 -17.03
CA VAL A 161 20.13 -6.94 -15.97
C VAL A 161 21.38 -6.26 -16.55
N THR A 162 21.19 -5.16 -17.27
CA THR A 162 22.30 -4.29 -17.65
C THR A 162 22.80 -3.63 -16.39
N GLY A 163 23.86 -4.18 -15.81
CA GLY A 163 24.57 -3.63 -14.66
C GLY A 163 25.19 -2.28 -15.04
N ILE A 164 24.38 -1.21 -14.99
CA ILE A 164 24.85 0.16 -14.88
C ILE A 164 24.38 0.63 -13.50
N GLY A 165 25.17 0.27 -12.52
CA GLY A 165 25.04 0.67 -11.14
C GLY A 165 26.42 0.66 -10.53
N GLY A 166 27.20 1.68 -10.83
CA GLY A 166 28.41 2.06 -10.15
C GLY A 166 28.24 3.46 -9.61
#